data_63abb942e11d11e4838288c2d60fb820
#
_entry.id   63abb942e11d11e4838288c2d60fb820
#
_cell.length_a   1.000
_cell.length_b   1.000
_cell.length_c   1.000
_cell.angle_alpha   90.00
_cell.angle_beta   90.00
_cell.angle_gamma   90.00
#
_symmetry.space_group_name_H-M   'P 1'
#
loop_
_entity.id
_entity.type
_entity.pdbx_description
1 polymer ?
#
loop_
_entity_poly.entity_id
_entity_poly.type
_entity_poly.pdbx_seq_one_letter_code
_entity_poly.pdbx_strand_id
1 'polypeptide(L)'
;MRSISFNIFVLAYFLLLIGGVKAQGDAIYRSTELDSLKSLRLKSPQRAVRYARQVLNELNPEQLELESKILNVLGEIYVDLYLPSIALQYFIDAGQKSKVRKNPWNKINIGNVYFQQSQWLEAKERYLQALDMFRRQSGQKENSVIGRAVALSNLARIERNLKNYDDALVYFKEALDVKRGQAK
;
A
#
# COMPACT_ATOMS: atom_id res chain seq x y z
N MET A 1 21.49 -50.77 1.70
CA MET A 1 20.70 -49.70 2.32
C MET A 1 21.20 -48.24 2.11
N ARG A 2 22.34 -48.00 1.44
CA ARG A 2 22.92 -46.62 1.24
C ARG A 2 22.44 -45.89 -0.03
N SER A 3 21.80 -46.55 -1.00
CA SER A 3 21.42 -45.92 -2.27
C SER A 3 20.07 -45.19 -2.23
N ILE A 4 19.18 -45.57 -1.32
CA ILE A 4 17.82 -44.97 -1.22
C ILE A 4 17.86 -43.57 -0.58
N SER A 5 18.72 -43.36 0.42
CA SER A 5 18.84 -42.06 1.09
C SER A 5 19.47 -40.99 0.19
N PHE A 6 20.42 -41.35 -0.67
CA PHE A 6 21.04 -40.41 -1.61
C PHE A 6 20.05 -39.88 -2.65
N ASN A 7 19.20 -40.75 -3.19
CA ASN A 7 18.18 -40.37 -4.17
C ASN A 7 17.11 -39.43 -3.55
N ILE A 8 16.76 -39.61 -2.28
CA ILE A 8 15.80 -38.73 -1.59
C ILE A 8 16.40 -37.31 -1.41
N PHE A 9 17.68 -37.20 -1.04
CA PHE A 9 18.36 -35.92 -0.90
C PHE A 9 18.50 -35.20 -2.25
N VAL A 10 18.82 -35.89 -3.32
CA VAL A 10 18.89 -35.30 -4.67
C VAL A 10 17.52 -34.83 -5.14
N LEU A 11 16.46 -35.62 -4.91
CA LEU A 11 15.10 -35.23 -5.27
C LEU A 11 14.62 -34.03 -4.47
N ALA A 12 14.90 -33.99 -3.17
CA ALA A 12 14.57 -32.83 -2.30
C ALA A 12 15.32 -31.56 -2.74
N TYR A 13 16.59 -31.67 -3.11
CA TYR A 13 17.39 -30.57 -3.62
C TYR A 13 16.85 -30.02 -4.96
N PHE A 14 16.46 -30.93 -5.89
CA PHE A 14 15.81 -30.55 -7.15
C PHE A 14 14.46 -29.87 -6.94
N LEU A 15 13.63 -30.35 -6.01
CA LEU A 15 12.36 -29.73 -5.66
C LEU A 15 12.54 -28.34 -5.04
N LEU A 16 13.57 -28.15 -4.22
CA LEU A 16 13.94 -26.83 -3.67
C LEU A 16 14.42 -25.87 -4.76
N LEU A 17 15.22 -26.34 -5.71
CA LEU A 17 15.66 -25.52 -6.85
C LEU A 17 14.50 -25.12 -7.75
N ILE A 18 13.62 -26.05 -8.11
CA ILE A 18 12.43 -25.76 -8.93
C ILE A 18 11.48 -24.81 -8.19
N GLY A 19 11.27 -25.02 -6.88
CA GLY A 19 10.49 -24.13 -6.04
C GLY A 19 11.08 -22.72 -5.97
N GLY A 20 12.41 -22.61 -5.85
CA GLY A 20 13.12 -21.32 -5.85
C GLY A 20 12.99 -20.57 -7.18
N VAL A 21 13.18 -21.25 -8.30
CA VAL A 21 13.04 -20.65 -9.65
C VAL A 21 11.60 -20.20 -9.91
N LYS A 22 10.61 -21.01 -9.51
CA LYS A 22 9.20 -20.64 -9.64
C LYS A 22 8.85 -19.42 -8.78
N ALA A 23 9.30 -19.41 -7.52
CA ALA A 23 9.06 -18.28 -6.62
C ALA A 23 9.71 -16.97 -7.12
N GLN A 24 10.90 -17.05 -7.72
CA GLN A 24 11.59 -15.92 -8.32
C GLN A 24 10.88 -15.42 -9.59
N GLY A 25 10.43 -16.34 -10.45
CA GLY A 25 9.60 -16.02 -11.63
C GLY A 25 8.30 -15.32 -11.25
N ASP A 26 7.59 -15.85 -10.25
CA ASP A 26 6.37 -15.24 -9.73
C ASP A 26 6.61 -13.85 -9.12
N ALA A 27 7.73 -13.64 -8.44
CA ALA A 27 8.07 -12.32 -7.88
C ALA A 27 8.35 -11.28 -8.96
N ILE A 28 9.08 -11.66 -10.02
CA ILE A 28 9.37 -10.80 -11.18
C ILE A 28 8.06 -10.47 -11.92
N TYR A 29 7.22 -11.46 -12.19
CA TYR A 29 5.92 -11.27 -12.81
C TYR A 29 5.06 -10.27 -12.02
N ARG A 30 4.97 -10.42 -10.70
CA ARG A 30 4.21 -9.53 -9.80
C ARG A 30 4.69 -8.08 -9.84
N SER A 31 6.00 -7.84 -9.92
CA SER A 31 6.54 -6.48 -10.02
C SER A 31 6.21 -5.86 -11.38
N THR A 32 6.34 -6.62 -12.47
CA THR A 32 6.05 -6.17 -13.82
C THR A 32 4.59 -5.76 -14.01
N GLU A 33 3.64 -6.56 -13.51
CA GLU A 33 2.21 -6.27 -13.58
C GLU A 33 1.85 -4.98 -12.84
N LEU A 34 2.38 -4.81 -11.63
CA LEU A 34 2.11 -3.63 -10.82
C LEU A 34 2.71 -2.36 -11.43
N ASP A 35 3.93 -2.44 -11.97
CA ASP A 35 4.60 -1.30 -12.60
C ASP A 35 3.92 -0.91 -13.93
N SER A 36 3.48 -1.90 -14.72
CA SER A 36 2.67 -1.70 -15.92
C SER A 36 1.35 -1.01 -15.58
N LEU A 37 0.67 -1.45 -14.53
CA LEU A 37 -0.59 -0.86 -14.06
C LEU A 37 -0.41 0.59 -13.62
N LYS A 38 0.63 0.88 -12.83
CA LYS A 38 0.95 2.25 -12.40
C LYS A 38 1.30 3.17 -13.57
N SER A 39 2.05 2.66 -14.55
CA SER A 39 2.36 3.41 -15.76
C SER A 39 1.11 3.72 -16.58
N LEU A 40 0.21 2.73 -16.73
CA LEU A 40 -1.06 2.91 -17.43
C LEU A 40 -1.99 3.89 -16.72
N ARG A 41 -2.03 3.90 -15.38
CA ARG A 41 -2.80 4.87 -14.59
C ARG A 41 -2.51 6.30 -15.01
N LEU A 42 -1.24 6.64 -15.18
CA LEU A 42 -0.80 8.00 -15.54
C LEU A 42 -1.11 8.37 -17.00
N LYS A 43 -1.17 7.37 -17.90
CA LYS A 43 -1.33 7.60 -19.33
C LYS A 43 -2.79 7.46 -19.80
N SER A 44 -3.51 6.51 -19.22
CA SER A 44 -4.89 6.17 -19.62
C SER A 44 -5.59 5.42 -18.48
N PRO A 45 -6.25 6.14 -17.56
CA PRO A 45 -6.93 5.53 -16.40
C PRO A 45 -7.94 4.44 -16.80
N GLN A 46 -8.68 4.63 -17.90
CA GLN A 46 -9.66 3.64 -18.37
C GLN A 46 -9.00 2.34 -18.85
N ARG A 47 -7.83 2.44 -19.50
CA ARG A 47 -7.05 1.25 -19.89
C ARG A 47 -6.46 0.57 -18.66
N ALA A 48 -6.01 1.34 -17.68
CA ALA A 48 -5.51 0.81 -16.40
C ALA A 48 -6.59 0.02 -15.65
N VAL A 49 -7.84 0.51 -15.61
CA VAL A 49 -8.97 -0.24 -15.02
C VAL A 49 -9.19 -1.58 -15.73
N ARG A 50 -9.21 -1.59 -17.06
CA ARG A 50 -9.39 -2.85 -17.82
C ARG A 50 -8.25 -3.84 -17.57
N TYR A 51 -7.02 -3.35 -17.60
CA TYR A 51 -5.84 -4.16 -17.33
C TYR A 51 -5.83 -4.72 -15.91
N ALA A 52 -6.14 -3.89 -14.90
CA ALA A 52 -6.24 -4.35 -13.53
C ALA A 52 -7.27 -5.46 -13.34
N ARG A 53 -8.45 -5.33 -13.98
CA ARG A 53 -9.49 -6.38 -13.93
C ARG A 53 -9.05 -7.67 -14.60
N GLN A 54 -8.35 -7.58 -15.72
CA GLN A 54 -7.79 -8.76 -16.38
C GLN A 54 -6.80 -9.48 -15.42
N VAL A 55 -5.83 -8.76 -14.87
CA VAL A 55 -4.85 -9.35 -13.95
C VAL A 55 -5.53 -9.95 -12.72
N LEU A 56 -6.55 -9.27 -12.14
CA LEU A 56 -7.31 -9.81 -11.00
C LEU A 56 -8.00 -11.14 -11.32
N ASN A 57 -8.52 -11.30 -12.54
CA ASN A 57 -9.17 -12.53 -12.97
C ASN A 57 -8.18 -13.70 -13.20
N GLU A 58 -6.92 -13.38 -13.44
CA GLU A 58 -5.84 -14.35 -13.67
C GLU A 58 -5.09 -14.73 -12.38
N LEU A 59 -5.39 -14.04 -11.26
CA LEU A 59 -4.73 -14.31 -9.99
C LEU A 59 -5.14 -15.64 -9.38
N ASN A 60 -4.15 -16.35 -8.86
CA ASN A 60 -4.41 -17.50 -7.99
C ASN A 60 -4.94 -17.04 -6.63
N PRO A 61 -5.83 -17.82 -5.96
CA PRO A 61 -6.41 -17.47 -4.66
C PRO A 61 -5.39 -17.21 -3.54
N GLU A 62 -4.17 -17.69 -3.70
CA GLU A 62 -3.08 -17.50 -2.73
C GLU A 62 -2.34 -16.16 -2.89
N GLN A 63 -2.53 -15.46 -4.02
CA GLN A 63 -1.83 -14.22 -4.36
C GLN A 63 -2.47 -12.97 -3.72
N LEU A 64 -2.97 -13.10 -2.49
CA LEU A 64 -3.70 -12.06 -1.77
C LEU A 64 -2.94 -10.73 -1.64
N GLU A 65 -1.61 -10.79 -1.54
CA GLU A 65 -0.78 -9.57 -1.45
C GLU A 65 -0.77 -8.79 -2.76
N LEU A 66 -0.69 -9.47 -3.91
CA LEU A 66 -0.76 -8.83 -5.22
C LEU A 66 -2.17 -8.30 -5.48
N GLU A 67 -3.19 -9.10 -5.17
CA GLU A 67 -4.60 -8.68 -5.25
C GLU A 67 -4.81 -7.38 -4.47
N SER A 68 -4.36 -7.33 -3.21
CA SER A 68 -4.46 -6.12 -2.38
C SER A 68 -3.77 -4.91 -3.00
N LYS A 69 -2.58 -5.08 -3.59
CA LYS A 69 -1.85 -3.99 -4.26
C LYS A 69 -2.58 -3.48 -5.49
N ILE A 70 -3.13 -4.39 -6.32
CA ILE A 70 -3.90 -4.01 -7.51
C ILE A 70 -5.18 -3.28 -7.12
N LEU A 71 -5.90 -3.76 -6.10
CA LEU A 71 -7.09 -3.09 -5.56
C LEU A 71 -6.76 -1.68 -5.03
N ASN A 72 -5.61 -1.49 -4.37
CA ASN A 72 -5.17 -0.15 -3.97
C ASN A 72 -4.94 0.75 -5.19
N VAL A 73 -4.28 0.27 -6.25
CA VAL A 73 -4.08 1.07 -7.47
C VAL A 73 -5.41 1.38 -8.15
N LEU A 74 -6.38 0.45 -8.16
CA LEU A 74 -7.74 0.73 -8.64
C LEU A 74 -8.40 1.85 -7.82
N GLY A 75 -8.31 1.79 -6.50
CA GLY A 75 -8.79 2.87 -5.64
C GLY A 75 -8.17 4.22 -6.02
N GLU A 76 -6.85 4.26 -6.22
CA GLU A 76 -6.15 5.48 -6.65
C GLU A 76 -6.61 5.97 -8.04
N ILE A 77 -6.86 5.07 -8.99
CA ILE A 77 -7.41 5.43 -10.31
C ILE A 77 -8.80 6.07 -10.17
N TYR A 78 -9.65 5.53 -9.30
CA TYR A 78 -10.98 6.08 -9.09
C TYR A 78 -10.97 7.41 -8.33
N VAL A 79 -9.94 7.66 -7.49
CA VAL A 79 -9.69 9.01 -6.94
C VAL A 79 -9.36 9.99 -8.06
N ASP A 80 -8.46 9.60 -8.98
CA ASP A 80 -8.07 10.44 -10.13
C ASP A 80 -9.26 10.71 -11.09
N LEU A 81 -10.22 9.78 -11.16
CA LEU A 81 -11.45 9.93 -11.94
C LEU A 81 -12.58 10.68 -11.19
N TYR A 82 -12.30 11.23 -10.01
CA TYR A 82 -13.29 11.93 -9.17
C TYR A 82 -14.48 11.06 -8.77
N LEU A 83 -14.26 9.77 -8.54
CA LEU A 83 -15.26 8.80 -8.08
C LEU A 83 -14.92 8.26 -6.68
N PRO A 84 -14.97 9.11 -5.63
CA PRO A 84 -14.46 8.79 -4.31
C PRO A 84 -15.17 7.62 -3.63
N SER A 85 -16.47 7.44 -3.84
CA SER A 85 -17.23 6.32 -3.26
C SER A 85 -16.76 4.97 -3.81
N ILE A 86 -16.44 4.90 -5.11
CA ILE A 86 -15.89 3.69 -5.72
C ILE A 86 -14.46 3.46 -5.24
N ALA A 87 -13.65 4.51 -5.17
CA ALA A 87 -12.29 4.45 -4.65
C ALA A 87 -12.25 3.89 -3.21
N LEU A 88 -13.16 4.37 -2.35
CA LEU A 88 -13.26 3.92 -0.97
C LEU A 88 -13.53 2.42 -0.87
N GLN A 89 -14.43 1.88 -1.70
CA GLN A 89 -14.72 0.45 -1.73
C GLN A 89 -13.47 -0.36 -2.08
N TYR A 90 -12.74 0.03 -3.15
CA TYR A 90 -11.50 -0.64 -3.53
C TYR A 90 -10.42 -0.60 -2.43
N PHE A 91 -10.29 0.52 -1.70
CA PHE A 91 -9.35 0.58 -0.58
C PHE A 91 -9.78 -0.30 0.61
N ILE A 92 -11.09 -0.40 0.88
CA ILE A 92 -11.62 -1.31 1.91
C ILE A 92 -11.32 -2.76 1.52
N ASP A 93 -11.63 -3.15 0.28
CA ASP A 93 -11.40 -4.50 -0.23
C ASP A 93 -9.91 -4.86 -0.18
N ALA A 94 -9.04 -3.93 -0.60
CA ALA A 94 -7.60 -4.10 -0.50
C ALA A 94 -7.13 -4.36 0.94
N GLY A 95 -7.70 -3.65 1.91
CA GLY A 95 -7.38 -3.84 3.33
C GLY A 95 -7.86 -5.18 3.89
N GLN A 96 -8.95 -5.75 3.35
CA GLN A 96 -9.46 -7.06 3.75
C GLN A 96 -8.65 -8.22 3.18
N LYS A 97 -8.17 -8.08 1.93
CA LYS A 97 -7.40 -9.12 1.22
C LYS A 97 -5.98 -9.25 1.73
N SER A 98 -5.35 -8.17 2.15
CA SER A 98 -3.99 -8.21 2.64
C SER A 98 -3.90 -8.99 3.95
N LYS A 99 -3.10 -10.08 3.98
CA LYS A 99 -2.60 -10.66 5.24
C LYS A 99 -1.85 -9.60 6.06
N VAL A 100 -1.36 -8.59 5.40
CA VAL A 100 -0.81 -7.36 5.95
C VAL A 100 -1.96 -6.38 6.21
N ARG A 101 -2.92 -6.75 7.08
CA ARG A 101 -3.90 -5.80 7.68
C ARG A 101 -3.24 -4.53 8.23
N LYS A 102 -1.93 -4.40 8.04
CA LYS A 102 -1.01 -3.41 8.56
C LYS A 102 -0.36 -2.59 7.45
N ASN A 103 -1.02 -2.39 6.29
CA ASN A 103 -0.51 -1.45 5.30
C ASN A 103 -0.93 -0.01 5.69
N PRO A 104 -0.05 0.80 6.28
CA PRO A 104 -0.42 2.14 6.69
C PRO A 104 -0.75 3.07 5.52
N TRP A 105 -0.22 2.81 4.33
CA TRP A 105 -0.55 3.56 3.11
C TRP A 105 -2.02 3.41 2.71
N ASN A 106 -2.60 2.23 2.95
CA ASN A 106 -4.04 2.05 2.72
C ASN A 106 -4.88 2.98 3.61
N LYS A 107 -4.45 3.21 4.87
CA LYS A 107 -5.12 4.18 5.76
C LYS A 107 -4.96 5.62 5.25
N ILE A 108 -3.77 5.99 4.71
CA ILE A 108 -3.57 7.29 4.06
C ILE A 108 -4.54 7.46 2.89
N ASN A 109 -4.66 6.45 2.03
CA ASN A 109 -5.52 6.51 0.86
C ASN A 109 -7.00 6.67 1.24
N ILE A 110 -7.48 5.91 2.22
CA ILE A 110 -8.85 6.06 2.78
C ILE A 110 -9.04 7.46 3.36
N GLY A 111 -8.07 7.96 4.14
CA GLY A 111 -8.09 9.32 4.69
C GLY A 111 -8.15 10.39 3.60
N ASN A 112 -7.42 10.21 2.50
CA ASN A 112 -7.46 11.13 1.36
C ASN A 112 -8.86 11.18 0.71
N VAL A 113 -9.56 10.04 0.61
CA VAL A 113 -10.94 10.01 0.10
C VAL A 113 -11.87 10.79 1.02
N TYR A 114 -11.82 10.56 2.33
CA TYR A 114 -12.61 11.32 3.30
C TYR A 114 -12.28 12.81 3.27
N PHE A 115 -10.99 13.15 3.13
CA PHE A 115 -10.55 14.55 3.01
C PHE A 115 -11.16 15.23 1.78
N GLN A 116 -11.19 14.57 0.62
CA GLN A 116 -11.82 15.10 -0.60
C GLN A 116 -13.33 15.32 -0.44
N GLN A 117 -13.98 14.50 0.39
CA GLN A 117 -15.39 14.61 0.72
C GLN A 117 -15.69 15.62 1.85
N SER A 118 -14.67 16.35 2.32
CA SER A 118 -14.76 17.27 3.46
C SER A 118 -15.18 16.60 4.78
N GLN A 119 -15.02 15.30 4.87
CA GLN A 119 -15.24 14.48 6.08
C GLN A 119 -13.97 14.52 6.94
N TRP A 120 -13.76 15.69 7.58
CA TRP A 120 -12.48 16.00 8.23
C TRP A 120 -12.17 15.10 9.43
N LEU A 121 -13.19 14.70 10.20
CA LEU A 121 -13.00 13.87 11.40
C LEU A 121 -12.64 12.43 11.02
N GLU A 122 -13.32 11.87 10.03
CA GLU A 122 -13.03 10.54 9.49
C GLU A 122 -11.64 10.49 8.85
N ALA A 123 -11.28 11.53 8.10
CA ALA A 123 -9.95 11.66 7.52
C ALA A 123 -8.87 11.73 8.60
N LYS A 124 -9.09 12.54 9.66
CA LYS A 124 -8.17 12.67 10.80
C LYS A 124 -7.94 11.31 11.47
N GLU A 125 -9.00 10.56 11.73
CA GLU A 125 -8.90 9.23 12.33
C GLU A 125 -8.02 8.30 11.49
N ARG A 126 -8.20 8.27 10.16
CA ARG A 126 -7.42 7.41 9.26
C ARG A 126 -5.95 7.81 9.23
N TYR A 127 -5.65 9.10 9.22
CA TYR A 127 -4.26 9.57 9.25
C TYR A 127 -3.57 9.28 10.58
N LEU A 128 -4.28 9.40 11.72
CA LEU A 128 -3.74 9.01 13.03
C LEU A 128 -3.45 7.51 13.10
N GLN A 129 -4.36 6.66 12.57
CA GLN A 129 -4.13 5.23 12.46
C GLN A 129 -2.89 4.92 11.61
N ALA A 130 -2.72 5.59 10.46
CA ALA A 130 -1.56 5.43 9.61
C ALA A 130 -0.26 5.84 10.33
N LEU A 131 -0.27 6.98 11.00
CA LEU A 131 0.88 7.51 11.75
C LEU A 131 1.33 6.55 12.84
N ASP A 132 0.40 6.03 13.64
CA ASP A 132 0.68 5.03 14.68
C ASP A 132 1.29 3.75 14.07
N MET A 133 0.72 3.26 12.96
CA MET A 133 1.25 2.09 12.26
C MET A 133 2.67 2.31 11.73
N PHE A 134 2.97 3.48 11.16
CA PHE A 134 4.33 3.83 10.71
C PHE A 134 5.30 3.96 11.88
N ARG A 135 4.87 4.51 13.03
CA ARG A 135 5.70 4.60 14.23
C ARG A 135 6.06 3.23 14.81
N ARG A 136 5.16 2.25 14.71
CA ARG A 136 5.40 0.87 15.18
C ARG A 136 6.27 0.05 14.23
N GLN A 137 6.44 0.46 12.98
CA GLN A 137 7.36 -0.18 12.06
C GLN A 137 8.79 0.14 12.47
N SER A 138 9.41 -0.77 13.25
CA SER A 138 10.76 -0.60 13.80
C SER A 138 11.79 -0.33 12.70
N GLY A 139 12.60 0.69 12.92
CA GLY A 139 13.72 1.09 12.09
C GLY A 139 13.39 2.27 11.19
N GLN A 140 14.42 3.07 10.92
CA GLN A 140 14.37 4.20 9.99
C GLN A 140 14.34 3.70 8.53
N LYS A 141 13.45 2.76 8.22
CA LYS A 141 13.22 2.40 6.82
C LYS A 141 12.67 3.64 6.13
N GLU A 142 13.28 4.04 5.04
CA GLU A 142 12.91 5.22 4.25
C GLU A 142 11.40 5.34 4.03
N ASN A 143 10.75 4.24 3.71
CA ASN A 143 9.30 4.18 3.50
C ASN A 143 8.49 4.53 4.77
N SER A 144 8.97 4.19 5.98
CA SER A 144 8.34 4.56 7.25
C SER A 144 8.53 6.05 7.57
N VAL A 145 9.70 6.61 7.29
CA VAL A 145 9.99 8.03 7.46
C VAL A 145 9.10 8.87 6.54
N ILE A 146 9.03 8.52 5.25
CA ILE A 146 8.17 9.19 4.28
C ILE A 146 6.71 9.09 4.71
N GLY A 147 6.26 7.90 5.11
CA GLY A 147 4.88 7.66 5.53
C GLY A 147 4.47 8.49 6.75
N ARG A 148 5.34 8.58 7.77
CA ARG A 148 5.11 9.46 8.93
C ARG A 148 4.97 10.93 8.53
N ALA A 149 5.90 11.41 7.70
CA ALA A 149 5.86 12.79 7.24
C ALA A 149 4.61 13.11 6.41
N VAL A 150 4.14 12.16 5.59
CA VAL A 150 2.87 12.31 4.82
C VAL A 150 1.68 12.34 5.76
N ALA A 151 1.59 11.41 6.72
CA ALA A 151 0.49 11.36 7.68
C ALA A 151 0.39 12.66 8.50
N LEU A 152 1.52 13.14 9.03
CA LEU A 152 1.61 14.40 9.77
C LEU A 152 1.23 15.62 8.92
N SER A 153 1.70 15.68 7.67
CA SER A 153 1.34 16.77 6.76
C SER A 153 -0.16 16.78 6.45
N ASN A 154 -0.79 15.62 6.34
CA ASN A 154 -2.22 15.51 6.12
C ASN A 154 -3.03 15.89 7.37
N LEU A 155 -2.56 15.52 8.57
CA LEU A 155 -3.15 15.97 9.83
C LEU A 155 -3.08 17.49 9.96
N ALA A 156 -1.93 18.10 9.65
CA ALA A 156 -1.78 19.56 9.64
C ALA A 156 -2.79 20.24 8.68
N ARG A 157 -3.02 19.65 7.50
CA ARG A 157 -4.01 20.17 6.54
C ARG A 157 -5.42 20.10 7.09
N ILE A 158 -5.76 19.05 7.83
CA ILE A 158 -7.07 18.94 8.51
C ILE A 158 -7.22 20.03 9.56
N GLU A 159 -6.26 20.17 10.46
CA GLU A 159 -6.32 21.19 11.51
C GLU A 159 -6.45 22.61 10.93
N ARG A 160 -5.72 22.87 9.85
CA ARG A 160 -5.86 24.15 9.12
C ARG A 160 -7.28 24.35 8.58
N ASN A 161 -7.92 23.32 8.02
CA ASN A 161 -9.29 23.41 7.52
C ASN A 161 -10.30 23.59 8.64
N LEU A 162 -10.03 23.04 9.83
CA LEU A 162 -10.80 23.25 11.06
C LEU A 162 -10.48 24.57 11.75
N LYS A 163 -9.56 25.38 11.19
CA LYS A 163 -9.05 26.65 11.74
C LYS A 163 -8.27 26.52 13.05
N ASN A 164 -7.82 25.33 13.39
CA ASN A 164 -6.94 25.03 14.52
C ASN A 164 -5.48 25.28 14.13
N TYR A 165 -5.10 26.52 13.91
CA TYR A 165 -3.82 26.88 13.31
C TYR A 165 -2.60 26.50 14.15
N ASP A 166 -2.72 26.54 15.47
CA ASP A 166 -1.63 26.15 16.38
C ASP A 166 -1.34 24.65 16.25
N ASP A 167 -2.37 23.81 16.26
CA ASP A 167 -2.23 22.36 16.05
C ASP A 167 -1.69 22.05 14.64
N ALA A 168 -2.15 22.76 13.63
CA ALA A 168 -1.62 22.62 12.28
C ALA A 168 -0.11 22.91 12.22
N LEU A 169 0.34 23.97 12.93
CA LEU A 169 1.76 24.32 13.00
C LEU A 169 2.59 23.25 13.70
N VAL A 170 2.07 22.65 14.78
CA VAL A 170 2.71 21.55 15.50
C VAL A 170 2.93 20.36 14.57
N TYR A 171 1.89 19.92 13.85
CA TYR A 171 2.00 18.81 12.91
C TYR A 171 2.95 19.10 11.74
N PHE A 172 2.96 20.31 11.19
CA PHE A 172 3.89 20.69 10.13
C PHE A 172 5.35 20.69 10.61
N LYS A 173 5.63 21.18 11.82
CA LYS A 173 6.96 21.13 12.41
C LYS A 173 7.42 19.68 12.61
N GLU A 174 6.57 18.82 13.21
CA GLU A 174 6.89 17.41 13.38
C GLU A 174 7.16 16.71 12.03
N ALA A 175 6.36 16.99 11.00
CA ALA A 175 6.59 16.44 9.66
C ALA A 175 7.95 16.85 9.08
N LEU A 176 8.36 18.09 9.31
CA LEU A 176 9.66 18.61 8.86
C LEU A 176 10.80 17.94 9.61
N ASP A 177 10.67 17.77 10.93
CA ASP A 177 11.68 17.13 11.77
C ASP A 177 11.87 15.66 11.38
N VAL A 178 10.78 14.94 11.09
CA VAL A 178 10.83 13.57 10.56
C VAL A 178 11.63 13.52 9.25
N LYS A 179 11.37 14.44 8.32
CA LYS A 179 12.10 14.51 7.03
C LYS A 179 13.58 14.84 7.19
N ARG A 180 13.94 15.64 8.19
CA ARG A 180 15.32 16.01 8.49
C ARG A 180 16.07 14.95 9.28
N GLY A 181 15.42 13.86 9.68
CA GLY A 181 16.01 12.83 10.54
C GLY A 181 16.22 13.29 11.99
N GLN A 182 15.54 14.37 12.41
CA GLN A 182 15.66 14.97 13.74
C GLN A 182 14.56 14.50 14.70
N ALA A 183 13.51 13.87 14.23
CA ALA A 183 12.46 13.32 15.06
C ALA A 183 12.94 12.01 15.72
N LYS A 184 12.85 11.98 17.04
CA LYS A 184 13.15 10.81 17.88
C LYS A 184 12.04 9.77 17.82
#